data_9688f1276dfaaf93ba916394f83c476b
#
_entry.id   9688f1276dfaaf93ba916394f83c476b
#
_cell.length_a   1.000
_cell.length_b   1.000
_cell.length_c   1.000
_cell.angle_alpha   90.00
_cell.angle_beta   90.00
_cell.angle_gamma   90.00
#
_symmetry.space_group_name_H-M   'P 1'
#
loop_
_entity.id
_entity.type
_entity.pdbx_description
1 polymer ?
#
loop_
_entity_poly.entity_id
_entity_poly.type
_entity_poly.pdbx_seq_one_letter_code
_entity_poly.pdbx_strand_id
1 'polypeptide(L)'
;MSAFSMSIPDFEEGGEIPKKFGYKHGNEKPELEFSFSENEPFPWAMIMDDPDAMAVVGKVWVHWLAYGNTDGDVMGYYDGTPVTEGKNDFGEIGYGGPAPPDGRHTYVFKLYGLDTDLDLKEGYSKQELEDAMKGHIIAEAKLTGTFAP
;
A
#
# COMPACT_ATOMS: atom_id res chain seq x y z
N MET A 1 15.27 10.14 15.78
CA MET A 1 14.84 10.20 14.39
C MET A 1 14.42 8.81 13.91
N SER A 2 13.27 8.75 13.33
CA SER A 2 12.76 7.47 12.84
C SER A 2 13.38 7.11 11.51
N ALA A 3 13.80 5.85 11.36
CA ALA A 3 14.22 5.30 10.08
C ALA A 3 13.12 4.45 9.45
N PHE A 4 11.89 4.57 9.93
CA PHE A 4 10.78 3.84 9.35
C PHE A 4 10.51 4.39 7.95
N SER A 5 10.68 3.54 6.94
CA SER A 5 10.53 3.96 5.55
C SER A 5 10.07 2.81 4.69
N MET A 6 9.60 3.15 3.50
CA MET A 6 9.18 2.19 2.50
C MET A 6 9.81 2.58 1.17
N SER A 7 10.24 1.59 0.41
CA SER A 7 10.69 1.80 -0.95
C SER A 7 10.20 0.67 -1.83
N ILE A 8 10.21 0.92 -3.13
CA ILE A 8 9.92 -0.10 -4.15
C ILE A 8 11.13 -0.09 -5.08
N PRO A 9 11.84 -1.22 -5.22
CA PRO A 9 13.08 -1.23 -6.02
C PRO A 9 12.93 -0.73 -7.45
N ASP A 10 11.75 -0.85 -8.03
CA ASP A 10 11.54 -0.58 -9.44
C ASP A 10 11.35 0.90 -9.78
N PHE A 11 11.14 1.78 -8.80
CA PHE A 11 11.04 3.22 -9.05
C PHE A 11 11.33 4.03 -7.79
N GLU A 12 11.70 5.29 -7.99
CA GLU A 12 12.03 6.19 -6.89
C GLU A 12 10.87 7.10 -6.53
N GLU A 13 10.94 7.71 -5.36
CA GLU A 13 9.94 8.67 -4.89
C GLU A 13 9.65 9.71 -5.97
N GLY A 14 8.36 9.85 -6.31
CA GLY A 14 7.93 10.80 -7.32
C GLY A 14 8.20 10.36 -8.76
N GLY A 15 8.80 9.20 -8.96
CA GLY A 15 9.15 8.72 -10.28
C GLY A 15 8.00 8.03 -11.00
N GLU A 16 8.30 7.56 -12.21
CA GLU A 16 7.33 6.86 -13.03
C GLU A 16 7.20 5.41 -12.57
N ILE A 17 5.98 4.99 -12.31
CA ILE A 17 5.70 3.58 -11.98
C ILE A 17 5.85 2.76 -13.26
N PRO A 18 6.66 1.69 -13.25
CA PRO A 18 6.84 0.86 -14.45
C PRO A 18 5.52 0.34 -14.99
N LYS A 19 5.45 0.26 -16.31
CA LYS A 19 4.23 -0.12 -17.02
C LYS A 19 3.69 -1.48 -16.59
N LYS A 20 4.58 -2.42 -16.26
CA LYS A 20 4.18 -3.77 -15.87
C LYS A 20 3.29 -3.81 -14.63
N PHE A 21 3.33 -2.76 -13.79
CA PHE A 21 2.50 -2.68 -12.60
C PHE A 21 1.10 -2.13 -12.90
N GLY A 22 0.88 -1.61 -14.11
CA GLY A 22 -0.41 -1.05 -14.49
C GLY A 22 -1.49 -2.11 -14.65
N TYR A 23 -2.72 -1.77 -14.30
CA TYR A 23 -3.84 -2.71 -14.29
C TYR A 23 -4.04 -3.39 -15.65
N LYS A 24 -3.86 -2.63 -16.73
CA LYS A 24 -4.07 -3.13 -18.09
C LYS A 24 -2.79 -3.62 -18.76
N HIS A 25 -1.68 -3.66 -18.05
CA HIS A 25 -0.36 -3.96 -18.61
C HIS A 25 0.34 -5.10 -17.91
N GLY A 26 -0.41 -6.02 -17.35
CA GLY A 26 0.14 -7.15 -16.61
C GLY A 26 -0.28 -7.15 -15.16
N ASN A 27 -0.55 -5.98 -14.59
CA ASN A 27 -1.02 -5.86 -13.20
C ASN A 27 -0.10 -6.59 -12.23
N GLU A 28 1.21 -6.52 -12.46
CA GLU A 28 2.17 -7.14 -11.56
C GLU A 28 2.20 -6.41 -10.23
N LYS A 29 2.23 -7.18 -9.14
CA LYS A 29 2.27 -6.62 -7.79
C LYS A 29 3.69 -6.13 -7.50
N PRO A 30 3.87 -4.86 -7.11
CA PRO A 30 5.20 -4.36 -6.77
C PRO A 30 5.76 -5.04 -5.53
N GLU A 31 7.08 -5.16 -5.48
CA GLU A 31 7.77 -5.64 -4.31
C GLU A 31 8.03 -4.47 -3.39
N LEU A 32 7.63 -4.62 -2.11
CA LEU A 32 7.78 -3.55 -1.13
C LEU A 32 8.96 -3.86 -0.22
N GLU A 33 9.76 -2.83 0.07
CA GLU A 33 10.83 -2.93 1.06
C GLU A 33 10.56 -1.96 2.19
N PHE A 34 10.60 -2.47 3.41
CA PHE A 34 10.37 -1.66 4.61
C PHE A 34 11.68 -1.58 5.40
N SER A 35 11.91 -0.43 6.03
CA SER A 35 13.05 -0.23 6.90
C SER A 35 12.58 0.27 8.25
N PHE A 36 13.10 -0.33 9.31
CA PHE A 36 12.78 0.05 10.69
C PHE A 36 14.04 0.55 11.40
N SER A 37 13.91 1.60 12.21
CA SER A 37 15.02 2.10 13.00
C SER A 37 15.33 1.21 14.22
N GLU A 38 14.35 0.41 14.64
CA GLU A 38 14.50 -0.52 15.73
C GLU A 38 14.74 -1.92 15.18
N ASN A 39 15.30 -2.78 16.00
CA ASN A 39 15.55 -4.17 15.59
C ASN A 39 14.30 -5.04 15.67
N GLU A 40 13.21 -4.49 16.18
CA GLU A 40 11.98 -5.24 16.33
C GLU A 40 11.01 -4.88 15.21
N PRO A 41 10.47 -5.86 14.50
CA PRO A 41 9.44 -5.57 13.49
C PRO A 41 8.16 -5.16 14.19
N PHE A 42 7.48 -4.21 13.58
CA PHE A 42 6.14 -3.80 14.00
C PHE A 42 5.11 -4.56 13.19
N PRO A 43 3.88 -4.73 13.72
CA PRO A 43 2.74 -4.96 12.83
C PRO A 43 2.65 -3.75 11.91
N TRP A 44 2.24 -3.99 10.68
CA TRP A 44 2.21 -2.91 9.69
C TRP A 44 0.94 -3.00 8.84
N ALA A 45 0.56 -1.87 8.24
CA ALA A 45 -0.52 -1.82 7.27
C ALA A 45 -0.12 -0.88 6.13
N MET A 46 -0.65 -1.14 4.96
CA MET A 46 -0.32 -0.35 3.77
C MET A 46 -1.59 -0.06 2.98
N ILE A 47 -1.73 1.20 2.54
CA ILE A 47 -2.81 1.65 1.68
C ILE A 47 -2.20 2.29 0.46
N MET A 48 -2.53 1.77 -0.74
CA MET A 48 -2.18 2.41 -2.00
C MET A 48 -3.46 2.97 -2.60
N ASP A 49 -3.48 4.28 -2.85
CA ASP A 49 -4.66 4.90 -3.45
C ASP A 49 -4.29 5.98 -4.44
N ASP A 50 -5.30 6.44 -5.17
CA ASP A 50 -5.19 7.45 -6.21
C ASP A 50 -6.11 8.62 -5.88
N PRO A 51 -5.58 9.68 -5.22
CA PRO A 51 -6.41 10.85 -4.91
C PRO A 51 -6.82 11.65 -6.14
N ASP A 52 -6.08 11.53 -7.25
CA ASP A 52 -6.45 12.24 -8.49
C ASP A 52 -7.71 11.66 -9.12
N ALA A 53 -8.15 10.49 -8.72
CA ALA A 53 -9.39 9.91 -9.20
C ALA A 53 -10.61 10.70 -8.73
N MET A 54 -10.47 11.52 -7.69
CA MET A 54 -11.57 12.34 -7.18
C MET A 54 -12.18 13.22 -8.26
N ALA A 55 -11.36 13.78 -9.15
CA ALA A 55 -11.83 14.66 -10.23
C ALA A 55 -12.53 13.88 -11.35
N VAL A 56 -12.31 12.58 -11.44
CA VAL A 56 -12.82 11.76 -12.54
C VAL A 56 -14.04 10.94 -12.12
N VAL A 57 -13.95 10.26 -10.98
CA VAL A 57 -14.99 9.34 -10.53
C VAL A 57 -15.61 9.75 -9.20
N GLY A 58 -15.23 10.89 -8.64
CA GLY A 58 -15.83 11.44 -7.43
C GLY A 58 -15.38 10.80 -6.13
N LYS A 59 -14.31 10.01 -6.16
CA LYS A 59 -13.76 9.40 -4.94
C LYS A 59 -12.28 9.11 -5.14
N VAL A 60 -11.56 8.99 -4.01
CA VAL A 60 -10.21 8.47 -4.00
C VAL A 60 -10.31 6.98 -4.32
N TRP A 61 -9.57 6.52 -5.33
CA TRP A 61 -9.66 5.13 -5.77
C TRP A 61 -8.66 4.28 -5.01
N VAL A 62 -9.16 3.22 -4.38
CA VAL A 62 -8.31 2.30 -3.59
C VAL A 62 -7.75 1.24 -4.52
N HIS A 63 -6.42 1.15 -4.57
CA HIS A 63 -5.73 0.20 -5.43
C HIS A 63 -5.23 -1.03 -4.68
N TRP A 64 -4.86 -0.89 -3.41
CA TRP A 64 -4.25 -2.01 -2.68
C TRP A 64 -4.33 -1.76 -1.19
N LEU A 65 -4.79 -2.77 -0.45
CA LEU A 65 -4.82 -2.77 1.00
C LEU A 65 -4.15 -4.04 1.48
N ALA A 66 -3.24 -3.92 2.44
CA ALA A 66 -2.54 -5.06 2.98
C ALA A 66 -2.11 -4.80 4.42
N TYR A 67 -2.03 -5.84 5.23
CA TYR A 67 -1.42 -5.73 6.54
C TYR A 67 -0.68 -7.02 6.89
N GLY A 68 0.32 -6.90 7.76
CA GLY A 68 1.04 -8.03 8.28
C GLY A 68 1.23 -7.86 9.78
N ASN A 69 1.08 -8.95 10.51
CA ASN A 69 1.21 -8.97 11.97
C ASN A 69 2.61 -9.40 12.39
N THR A 70 2.93 -9.21 13.68
CA THR A 70 4.26 -9.54 14.19
C THR A 70 4.57 -11.02 14.15
N ASP A 71 3.56 -11.88 14.14
CA ASP A 71 3.77 -13.32 14.02
C ASP A 71 4.10 -13.73 12.58
N GLY A 72 3.85 -12.84 11.61
CA GLY A 72 4.33 -13.01 10.26
C GLY A 72 5.74 -12.49 10.20
N ASP A 73 6.63 -13.20 9.60
CA ASP A 73 8.02 -12.83 9.55
C ASP A 73 8.24 -11.62 8.64
N VAL A 74 8.28 -10.43 9.22
CA VAL A 74 8.46 -9.21 8.45
C VAL A 74 9.84 -8.64 8.73
N MET A 75 10.84 -9.16 8.08
CA MET A 75 12.22 -8.75 8.29
C MET A 75 12.61 -7.58 7.39
N GLY A 76 11.72 -6.64 7.19
CA GLY A 76 12.01 -5.42 6.48
C GLY A 76 11.55 -5.37 5.04
N TYR A 77 10.95 -6.41 4.51
CA TYR A 77 10.37 -6.35 3.18
C TYR A 77 9.24 -7.36 3.02
N TYR A 78 8.44 -7.11 2.01
CA TYR A 78 7.29 -7.91 1.66
C TYR A 78 7.67 -8.77 0.46
N ASP A 79 7.99 -10.02 0.70
CA ASP A 79 8.31 -10.98 -0.35
C ASP A 79 8.15 -12.37 0.24
N GLY A 80 7.05 -13.05 -0.11
CA GLY A 80 6.74 -14.35 0.44
C GLY A 80 6.30 -14.32 1.88
N THR A 81 6.17 -13.14 2.49
CA THR A 81 5.67 -12.99 3.85
C THR A 81 4.15 -13.06 3.83
N PRO A 82 3.53 -13.80 4.76
CA PRO A 82 2.08 -13.84 4.82
C PRO A 82 1.49 -12.46 5.10
N VAL A 83 0.58 -12.02 4.24
CA VAL A 83 -0.16 -10.78 4.43
C VAL A 83 -1.64 -11.04 4.20
N THR A 84 -2.47 -10.20 4.81
CA THR A 84 -3.91 -10.26 4.62
C THR A 84 -4.30 -9.05 3.79
N GLU A 85 -4.88 -9.29 2.62
CA GLU A 85 -5.21 -8.24 1.68
C GLU A 85 -6.69 -7.89 1.72
N GLY A 86 -6.98 -6.60 1.52
CA GLY A 86 -8.33 -6.10 1.48
C GLY A 86 -8.86 -5.99 0.06
N LYS A 87 -10.07 -5.47 -0.06
CA LYS A 87 -10.75 -5.32 -1.34
C LYS A 87 -10.44 -3.97 -1.96
N ASN A 88 -9.99 -3.97 -3.21
CA ASN A 88 -9.73 -2.74 -3.93
C ASN A 88 -11.01 -2.25 -4.63
N ASP A 89 -10.94 -1.06 -5.23
CA ASP A 89 -12.12 -0.47 -5.86
C ASP A 89 -12.45 -1.05 -7.24
N PHE A 90 -11.60 -1.95 -7.75
CA PHE A 90 -11.97 -2.77 -8.91
C PHE A 90 -12.88 -3.94 -8.51
N GLY A 91 -13.11 -4.14 -7.21
CA GLY A 91 -13.94 -5.22 -6.72
C GLY A 91 -13.18 -6.51 -6.49
N GLU A 92 -11.86 -6.46 -6.45
CA GLU A 92 -10.99 -7.62 -6.29
C GLU A 92 -10.24 -7.55 -4.97
N ILE A 93 -9.82 -8.69 -4.45
CA ILE A 93 -8.98 -8.73 -3.26
C ILE A 93 -7.53 -8.71 -3.73
N GLY A 94 -6.73 -7.77 -3.17
CA GLY A 94 -5.33 -7.65 -3.48
C GLY A 94 -5.01 -6.43 -4.31
N TYR A 95 -3.98 -6.55 -5.14
CA TYR A 95 -3.45 -5.44 -5.91
C TYR A 95 -4.23 -5.20 -7.20
N GLY A 96 -4.64 -3.95 -7.40
CA GLY A 96 -5.13 -3.48 -8.70
C GLY A 96 -4.31 -2.27 -9.08
N GLY A 97 -3.55 -2.36 -10.15
CA GLY A 97 -2.58 -1.34 -10.51
C GLY A 97 -3.16 -0.06 -11.10
N PRO A 98 -2.29 0.91 -11.39
CA PRO A 98 -2.70 2.17 -12.00
C PRO A 98 -3.42 1.97 -13.32
N ALA A 99 -4.48 2.74 -13.53
CA ALA A 99 -5.25 2.73 -14.77
C ALA A 99 -5.92 4.09 -14.98
N PRO A 100 -5.15 5.19 -15.04
CA PRO A 100 -5.73 6.52 -15.14
C PRO A 100 -6.37 6.69 -16.52
N PRO A 101 -7.65 7.14 -16.59
CA PRO A 101 -8.33 7.21 -17.87
C PRO A 101 -8.11 8.53 -18.62
N ASP A 102 -7.70 9.58 -17.91
CA ASP A 102 -7.73 10.95 -18.44
C ASP A 102 -6.36 11.61 -18.57
N GLY A 103 -5.33 11.07 -17.92
CA GLY A 103 -4.02 11.70 -17.93
C GLY A 103 -3.16 11.09 -16.85
N ARG A 104 -2.04 11.71 -16.56
CA ARG A 104 -1.11 11.21 -15.55
C ARG A 104 -1.67 11.45 -14.17
N HIS A 105 -1.73 10.39 -13.37
CA HIS A 105 -2.13 10.48 -11.96
C HIS A 105 -0.94 10.19 -11.05
N THR A 106 -1.00 10.72 -9.82
CA THR A 106 -0.04 10.42 -8.78
C THR A 106 -0.64 9.40 -7.84
N TYR A 107 0.06 8.30 -7.64
CA TYR A 107 -0.38 7.21 -6.77
C TYR A 107 0.39 7.27 -5.47
N VAL A 108 -0.30 7.07 -4.36
CA VAL A 108 0.27 7.24 -3.02
C VAL A 108 0.27 5.89 -2.31
N PHE A 109 1.45 5.46 -1.88
CA PHE A 109 1.62 4.28 -1.03
C PHE A 109 1.86 4.79 0.38
N LYS A 110 1.00 4.43 1.31
CA LYS A 110 1.09 4.84 2.71
C LYS A 110 1.35 3.62 3.56
N LEU A 111 2.42 3.65 4.34
CA LEU A 111 2.79 2.56 5.22
C LEU A 111 2.67 3.02 6.66
N TYR A 112 2.03 2.21 7.48
CA TYR A 112 1.80 2.50 8.90
C TYR A 112 2.44 1.42 9.75
N GLY A 113 3.24 1.84 10.73
CA GLY A 113 3.71 0.95 11.78
C GLY A 113 2.72 1.00 12.92
N LEU A 114 2.37 -0.15 13.47
CA LEU A 114 1.31 -0.26 14.46
C LEU A 114 1.82 -0.84 15.76
N ASP A 115 1.12 -0.55 16.86
CA ASP A 115 1.44 -1.11 18.18
C ASP A 115 0.53 -2.28 18.54
N THR A 116 -0.24 -2.79 17.60
CA THR A 116 -1.12 -3.93 17.82
C THR A 116 -1.25 -4.74 16.53
N ASP A 117 -1.42 -6.04 16.68
CA ASP A 117 -1.77 -6.89 15.56
C ASP A 117 -3.21 -6.61 15.12
N LEU A 118 -3.49 -6.78 13.85
CA LEU A 118 -4.83 -6.61 13.32
C LEU A 118 -5.50 -7.97 13.12
N ASP A 119 -6.84 -7.96 13.16
CA ASP A 119 -7.62 -9.18 13.01
C ASP A 119 -8.79 -8.91 12.06
N LEU A 120 -8.46 -8.52 10.84
CA LEU A 120 -9.44 -8.31 9.80
C LEU A 120 -9.41 -9.49 8.84
N LYS A 121 -10.59 -9.86 8.36
CA LYS A 121 -10.68 -10.97 7.40
C LYS A 121 -10.32 -10.47 6.01
N GLU A 122 -9.74 -11.35 5.21
CA GLU A 122 -9.43 -11.06 3.82
C GLU A 122 -10.63 -10.45 3.13
N GLY A 123 -10.40 -9.42 2.33
CA GLY A 123 -11.46 -8.70 1.64
C GLY A 123 -12.02 -7.52 2.42
N TYR A 124 -11.36 -7.11 3.50
CA TYR A 124 -11.79 -5.95 4.29
C TYR A 124 -11.75 -4.67 3.45
N SER A 125 -12.49 -3.66 3.89
CA SER A 125 -12.50 -2.37 3.21
C SER A 125 -11.44 -1.43 3.77
N LYS A 126 -11.17 -0.35 3.04
CA LYS A 126 -10.28 0.70 3.53
C LYS A 126 -10.79 1.28 4.85
N GLN A 127 -12.10 1.48 4.96
CA GLN A 127 -12.69 2.02 6.18
C GLN A 127 -12.48 1.08 7.37
N GLU A 128 -12.65 -0.22 7.15
CA GLU A 128 -12.40 -1.19 8.20
C GLU A 128 -10.94 -1.19 8.64
N LEU A 129 -10.02 -1.04 7.68
CA LEU A 129 -8.60 -0.97 7.99
C LEU A 129 -8.28 0.29 8.79
N GLU A 130 -8.79 1.43 8.35
CA GLU A 130 -8.57 2.70 9.04
C GLU A 130 -9.12 2.68 10.46
N ASP A 131 -10.31 2.12 10.64
CA ASP A 131 -10.93 2.00 11.97
C ASP A 131 -10.08 1.10 12.88
N ALA A 132 -9.55 0.01 12.34
CA ALA A 132 -8.72 -0.92 13.12
C ALA A 132 -7.38 -0.29 13.52
N MET A 133 -6.85 0.60 12.70
CA MET A 133 -5.58 1.28 12.98
C MET A 133 -5.72 2.46 13.94
N LYS A 134 -6.92 2.99 14.10
CA LYS A 134 -7.13 4.21 14.86
C LYS A 134 -6.64 4.07 16.29
N GLY A 135 -5.76 4.99 16.70
CA GLY A 135 -5.18 4.95 18.05
C GLY A 135 -3.99 4.01 18.20
N HIS A 136 -3.58 3.34 17.13
CA HIS A 136 -2.51 2.35 17.18
C HIS A 136 -1.35 2.64 16.23
N ILE A 137 -1.38 3.77 15.54
CA ILE A 137 -0.32 4.13 14.59
C ILE A 137 0.85 4.73 15.35
N ILE A 138 2.02 4.12 15.24
CA ILE A 138 3.23 4.58 15.92
C ILE A 138 4.30 5.07 14.96
N ALA A 139 4.15 4.83 13.66
CA ALA A 139 5.08 5.31 12.66
C ALA A 139 4.37 5.35 11.32
N GLU A 140 4.82 6.26 10.44
CA GLU A 140 4.25 6.41 9.11
C GLU A 140 5.35 6.65 8.09
N ALA A 141 5.17 6.09 6.90
CA ALA A 141 6.02 6.35 5.76
C ALA A 141 5.15 6.46 4.51
N LYS A 142 5.66 7.17 3.50
CA LYS A 142 4.90 7.40 2.29
C LYS A 142 5.82 7.35 1.08
N LEU A 143 5.33 6.79 -0.01
CA LEU A 143 6.02 6.77 -1.29
C LEU A 143 5.01 7.16 -2.36
N THR A 144 5.40 8.01 -3.29
CA THR A 144 4.53 8.38 -4.40
C THR A 144 5.17 8.00 -5.73
N GLY A 145 4.32 7.74 -6.71
CA GLY A 145 4.77 7.48 -8.06
C GLY A 145 3.69 7.92 -9.03
N THR A 146 4.09 8.17 -10.28
CA THR A 146 3.15 8.64 -11.30
C THR A 146 2.97 7.59 -12.39
N PHE A 147 1.83 7.66 -13.06
CA PHE A 147 1.51 6.72 -14.14
C PHE A 147 0.57 7.40 -15.12
N ALA A 148 0.84 7.28 -16.41
CA ALA A 148 -0.01 7.83 -17.47
C ALA A 148 -0.82 6.70 -18.10
N PRO A 149 -1.91 7.04 -18.83
CA PRO A 149 -2.73 6.04 -19.51
C PRO A 149 -1.95 5.17 -20.48
#